data_4f8ebd95c1dccca18e9d8b45cb84060c
#
_entry.id   4f8ebd95c1dccca18e9d8b45cb84060c
#
_cell.length_a   1.000
_cell.length_b   1.000
_cell.length_c   1.000
_cell.angle_alpha   90.00
_cell.angle_beta   90.00
_cell.angle_gamma   90.00
#
_symmetry.space_group_name_H-M   'P 1'
#
loop_
_entity.id
_entity.type
_entity.pdbx_description
1 polymer ?
#
loop_
_entity_poly.entity_id
_entity_poly.type
_entity_poly.pdbx_seq_one_letter_code
_entity_poly.pdbx_strand_id
1 'polypeptide(L)'
;MTSRRRSITIGIIILLFGLTGILLFARSTDLGSVSTFGLNSGGSSAVSIPDLVIPSFWTTIVLSILLLLLGLYQLIKGFGENTNKILGVGIFLFIVVFLVWATREKSLNLTGLLRLSAVQALPLVLGALSGILSERAGVVNIAIEGLMLIACLVSVLVSSLTGSLWLGLLAALIASGLLAMAHAVLCIKYKMDQIISGMVINIFSTGITGFVSIKFLVNFPNLNQSPLFPNITIPGLANIPILGPIFFNQNIFFYLTAILLVVINFALYKTRWGLRTRMVGEQPRAADTLGIKVERTRYIAVLLSGLIAGLAGAYLTLGAVGRFNRLMTAGRGFIGLAAMIFGNWNPFGALGASLIFGFTSSLESKFVIAFTIPISSMPTNFILTTNDNTFLGTHSTVTILSPKFAINLRACGQSFL
;
A
#
# COMPACT_ATOMS: atom_id res chain seq x y z
N MET A 1 30.26 2.65 -0.24
CA MET A 1 30.44 4.09 0.06
C MET A 1 31.15 4.22 1.40
N THR A 2 32.22 5.04 1.51
CA THR A 2 32.89 5.31 2.78
C THR A 2 31.89 5.99 3.73
N SER A 3 31.98 5.68 5.01
CA SER A 3 31.04 6.22 6.04
C SER A 3 30.91 7.75 5.97
N ARG A 4 31.98 8.45 5.64
CA ARG A 4 32.02 9.90 5.50
C ARG A 4 31.18 10.44 4.33
N ARG A 5 31.25 9.79 3.13
CA ARG A 5 30.42 10.20 1.98
C ARG A 5 28.94 10.04 2.27
N ARG A 6 28.55 8.94 2.91
CA ARG A 6 27.16 8.70 3.31
C ARG A 6 26.67 9.75 4.31
N SER A 7 27.50 10.10 5.31
CA SER A 7 27.19 11.15 6.29
C SER A 7 26.94 12.50 5.63
N ILE A 8 27.80 12.90 4.68
CA ILE A 8 27.66 14.15 3.94
C ILE A 8 26.37 14.13 3.10
N THR A 9 26.08 13.07 2.36
CA THR A 9 24.87 12.96 1.53
C THR A 9 23.61 13.12 2.38
N ILE A 10 23.55 12.47 3.55
CA ILE A 10 22.41 12.58 4.47
C ILE A 10 22.27 14.01 5.00
N GLY A 11 23.38 14.66 5.37
CA GLY A 11 23.38 16.05 5.82
C GLY A 11 22.82 16.99 4.75
N ILE A 12 23.24 16.83 3.49
CA ILE A 12 22.72 17.60 2.35
C ILE A 12 21.21 17.38 2.15
N ILE A 13 20.73 16.14 2.23
CA ILE A 13 19.30 15.84 2.09
C ILE A 13 18.47 16.53 3.17
N ILE A 14 18.91 16.47 4.44
CA ILE A 14 18.19 17.13 5.55
C ILE A 14 18.23 18.66 5.38
N LEU A 15 19.34 19.24 4.92
CA LEU A 15 19.42 20.67 4.61
C LEU A 15 18.46 21.06 3.49
N LEU A 16 18.38 20.27 2.43
CA LEU A 16 17.42 20.51 1.34
C LEU A 16 15.99 20.49 1.86
N PHE A 17 15.63 19.55 2.76
CA PHE A 17 14.32 19.53 3.40
C PHE A 17 14.04 20.80 4.20
N GLY A 18 14.97 21.28 5.00
CA GLY A 18 14.83 22.54 5.73
C GLY A 18 14.70 23.75 4.80
N LEU A 19 15.49 23.81 3.72
CA LEU A 19 15.46 24.88 2.74
C LEU A 19 14.13 24.93 1.98
N THR A 20 13.63 23.76 1.51
CA THR A 20 12.31 23.65 0.87
C THR A 20 11.20 24.06 1.83
N GLY A 21 11.29 23.69 3.11
CA GLY A 21 10.33 24.10 4.14
C GLY A 21 10.25 25.62 4.29
N ILE A 22 11.36 26.34 4.26
CA ILE A 22 11.35 27.80 4.35
C ILE A 22 10.94 28.45 3.03
N LEU A 23 11.58 28.09 1.91
CA LEU A 23 11.40 28.79 0.64
C LEU A 23 10.06 28.52 -0.04
N LEU A 24 9.56 27.27 0.05
CA LEU A 24 8.32 26.89 -0.63
C LEU A 24 7.13 26.94 0.33
N PHE A 25 7.26 26.38 1.53
CA PHE A 25 6.11 26.22 2.43
C PHE A 25 5.88 27.44 3.31
N ALA A 26 6.88 27.93 4.03
CA ALA A 26 6.70 29.10 4.89
C ALA A 26 6.37 30.37 4.11
N ARG A 27 7.06 30.62 2.98
CA ARG A 27 6.80 31.80 2.14
C ARG A 27 5.39 31.84 1.53
N SER A 28 4.77 30.68 1.31
CA SER A 28 3.41 30.57 0.77
C SER A 28 2.33 30.51 1.86
N THR A 29 2.69 30.69 3.13
CA THR A 29 1.78 30.59 4.29
C THR A 29 1.62 31.97 4.92
N ASP A 30 0.37 32.42 5.13
CA ASP A 30 0.08 33.69 5.77
C ASP A 30 0.35 33.66 7.28
N LEU A 31 0.76 34.80 7.87
CA LEU A 31 1.13 34.91 9.28
C LEU A 31 0.02 34.48 10.25
N GLY A 32 -1.25 34.68 9.90
CA GLY A 32 -2.42 34.35 10.70
C GLY A 32 -3.04 33.00 10.40
N SER A 33 -2.49 32.23 9.43
CA SER A 33 -3.07 30.93 9.03
C SER A 33 -2.94 29.87 10.13
N VAL A 34 -3.99 29.07 10.29
CA VAL A 34 -4.10 28.02 11.29
C VAL A 34 -4.38 26.68 10.62
N SER A 35 -3.71 25.63 11.06
CA SER A 35 -3.98 24.25 10.66
C SER A 35 -4.66 23.51 11.79
N THR A 36 -5.78 22.85 11.50
CA THR A 36 -6.54 22.08 12.48
C THR A 36 -6.38 20.59 12.19
N PHE A 37 -5.85 19.85 13.16
CA PHE A 37 -5.73 18.39 13.08
C PHE A 37 -6.79 17.72 13.94
N GLY A 38 -7.80 17.12 13.32
CA GLY A 38 -8.83 16.33 13.99
C GLY A 38 -8.23 15.04 14.55
N LEU A 39 -8.34 14.84 15.85
CA LEU A 39 -7.87 13.65 16.56
C LEU A 39 -8.97 12.62 16.77
N ASN A 40 -10.23 12.98 16.48
CA ASN A 40 -11.38 12.11 16.60
C ASN A 40 -11.63 11.39 15.27
N SER A 41 -11.65 10.07 15.30
CA SER A 41 -12.17 9.27 14.20
C SER A 41 -13.68 9.30 14.30
N GLY A 42 -14.42 9.82 13.32
CA GLY A 42 -15.88 10.03 13.30
C GLY A 42 -16.77 8.82 13.63
N GLY A 43 -16.32 7.87 14.41
CA GLY A 43 -17.06 6.75 15.00
C GLY A 43 -16.97 6.82 16.51
N SER A 44 -17.88 6.16 17.21
CA SER A 44 -18.13 6.15 18.65
C SER A 44 -16.90 5.93 19.55
N SER A 45 -15.99 6.90 19.60
CA SER A 45 -15.00 6.93 20.68
C SER A 45 -15.70 7.50 21.92
N ALA A 46 -15.66 6.75 23.03
CA ALA A 46 -16.26 7.16 24.30
C ALA A 46 -15.64 8.45 24.89
N VAL A 47 -14.49 8.86 24.37
CA VAL A 47 -13.75 10.07 24.78
C VAL A 47 -13.45 10.92 23.55
N SER A 48 -14.00 12.13 23.50
CA SER A 48 -13.66 13.14 22.51
C SER A 48 -12.41 13.90 22.96
N ILE A 49 -11.38 13.90 22.13
CA ILE A 49 -10.19 14.72 22.32
C ILE A 49 -10.38 16.03 21.57
N PRO A 50 -10.04 17.21 22.13
CA PRO A 50 -10.07 18.46 21.39
C PRO A 50 -9.14 18.40 20.20
N ASP A 51 -9.54 19.04 19.09
CA ASP A 51 -8.72 19.10 17.88
C ASP A 51 -7.44 19.90 18.13
N LEU A 52 -6.34 19.45 17.55
CA LEU A 52 -5.07 20.11 17.68
C LEU A 52 -4.99 21.29 16.70
N VAL A 53 -5.06 22.49 17.24
CA VAL A 53 -5.01 23.75 16.46
C VAL A 53 -3.59 24.30 16.54
N ILE A 54 -2.94 24.45 15.39
CA ILE A 54 -1.53 24.84 15.30
C ILE A 54 -1.38 26.04 14.37
N PRO A 55 -0.65 27.12 14.76
CA PRO A 55 -0.33 28.24 13.87
C PRO A 55 0.60 27.74 12.74
N SER A 56 0.09 27.73 11.52
CA SER A 56 0.74 27.07 10.36
C SER A 56 2.09 27.74 10.04
N PHE A 57 2.14 29.06 10.00
CA PHE A 57 3.35 29.80 9.64
C PHE A 57 4.50 29.55 10.63
N TRP A 58 4.24 29.79 11.92
CA TRP A 58 5.28 29.63 12.95
C TRP A 58 5.78 28.21 13.08
N THR A 59 4.89 27.24 13.02
CA THR A 59 5.25 25.83 13.11
C THR A 59 6.09 25.38 11.90
N THR A 60 5.73 25.82 10.69
CA THR A 60 6.49 25.53 9.49
C THR A 60 7.90 26.12 9.58
N ILE A 61 8.07 27.38 10.04
CA ILE A 61 9.38 28.02 10.20
C ILE A 61 10.22 27.30 11.26
N VAL A 62 9.66 27.07 12.45
CA VAL A 62 10.41 26.46 13.57
C VAL A 62 10.92 25.08 13.19
N LEU A 63 10.05 24.22 12.61
CA LEU A 63 10.45 22.88 12.21
C LEU A 63 11.44 22.90 11.04
N SER A 64 11.32 23.84 10.10
CA SER A 64 12.27 23.98 8.99
C SER A 64 13.64 24.46 9.46
N ILE A 65 13.70 25.40 10.43
CA ILE A 65 14.95 25.81 11.08
C ILE A 65 15.58 24.64 11.82
N LEU A 66 14.79 23.85 12.54
CA LEU A 66 15.28 22.65 13.22
C LEU A 66 15.91 21.65 12.22
N LEU A 67 15.29 21.45 11.06
CA LEU A 67 15.84 20.63 9.98
C LEU A 67 17.17 21.20 9.47
N LEU A 68 17.28 22.52 9.27
CA LEU A 68 18.53 23.14 8.86
C LEU A 68 19.64 22.95 9.88
N LEU A 69 19.34 23.12 11.18
CA LEU A 69 20.30 22.90 12.26
C LEU A 69 20.76 21.44 12.34
N LEU A 70 19.83 20.48 12.22
CA LEU A 70 20.15 19.06 12.17
C LEU A 70 21.02 18.71 10.96
N GLY A 71 20.69 19.23 9.77
CA GLY A 71 21.47 19.01 8.56
C GLY A 71 22.88 19.62 8.66
N LEU A 72 22.99 20.84 9.18
CA LEU A 72 24.28 21.51 9.39
C LEU A 72 25.16 20.77 10.42
N TYR A 73 24.59 20.37 11.55
CA TYR A 73 25.30 19.56 12.54
C TYR A 73 25.79 18.23 11.94
N GLN A 74 24.94 17.58 11.12
CA GLN A 74 25.30 16.33 10.42
C GLN A 74 26.49 16.55 9.46
N LEU A 75 26.60 17.71 8.81
CA LEU A 75 27.72 18.02 7.92
C LEU A 75 29.02 18.33 8.67
N ILE A 76 28.93 19.05 9.79
CA ILE A 76 30.11 19.52 10.53
C ILE A 76 30.69 18.41 11.40
N LYS A 77 29.88 17.81 12.28
CA LYS A 77 30.32 16.81 13.26
C LYS A 77 29.91 15.38 12.90
N GLY A 78 28.73 15.23 12.27
CA GLY A 78 28.09 13.94 12.03
C GLY A 78 27.54 13.31 13.30
N PHE A 79 26.55 12.42 13.15
CA PHE A 79 25.95 11.67 14.27
C PHE A 79 26.51 10.24 14.38
N GLY A 80 27.60 9.91 13.68
CA GLY A 80 28.25 8.60 13.73
C GLY A 80 27.27 7.46 13.40
N GLU A 81 27.13 6.49 14.30
CA GLU A 81 26.24 5.34 14.15
C GLU A 81 24.75 5.70 14.08
N ASN A 82 24.36 6.84 14.67
CA ASN A 82 22.97 7.29 14.69
C ASN A 82 22.55 8.06 13.43
N THR A 83 23.43 8.21 12.44
CA THR A 83 23.14 8.94 11.17
C THR A 83 21.85 8.47 10.50
N ASN A 84 21.55 7.17 10.49
CA ASN A 84 20.31 6.64 9.89
C ASN A 84 19.05 7.00 10.71
N LYS A 85 19.18 7.04 12.04
CA LYS A 85 18.05 7.44 12.90
C LYS A 85 17.73 8.92 12.69
N ILE A 86 18.77 9.76 12.56
CA ILE A 86 18.60 11.19 12.29
C ILE A 86 17.99 11.44 10.91
N LEU A 87 18.35 10.66 9.88
CA LEU A 87 17.65 10.71 8.60
C LEU A 87 16.16 10.41 8.76
N GLY A 88 15.81 9.37 9.53
CA GLY A 88 14.41 9.03 9.81
C GLY A 88 13.67 10.19 10.52
N VAL A 89 14.30 10.82 11.51
CA VAL A 89 13.75 12.01 12.19
C VAL A 89 13.60 13.17 11.22
N GLY A 90 14.58 13.41 10.35
CA GLY A 90 14.53 14.47 9.35
C GLY A 90 13.38 14.27 8.36
N ILE A 91 13.17 13.05 7.87
CA ILE A 91 12.03 12.71 7.00
C ILE A 91 10.71 12.91 7.74
N PHE A 92 10.60 12.45 8.98
CA PHE A 92 9.40 12.62 9.80
C PHE A 92 9.06 14.12 10.00
N LEU A 93 10.04 14.93 10.38
CA LEU A 93 9.85 16.38 10.55
C LEU A 93 9.44 17.06 9.23
N PHE A 94 10.06 16.67 8.12
CA PHE A 94 9.69 17.19 6.80
C PHE A 94 8.25 16.84 6.42
N ILE A 95 7.80 15.60 6.71
CA ILE A 95 6.39 15.19 6.52
C ILE A 95 5.46 16.05 7.37
N VAL A 96 5.82 16.33 8.63
CA VAL A 96 5.01 17.20 9.49
C VAL A 96 4.95 18.62 8.95
N VAL A 97 6.08 19.20 8.50
CA VAL A 97 6.13 20.52 7.85
C VAL A 97 5.21 20.55 6.64
N PHE A 98 5.30 19.53 5.78
CA PHE A 98 4.43 19.41 4.61
C PHE A 98 2.94 19.31 4.98
N LEU A 99 2.59 18.51 5.99
CA LEU A 99 1.21 18.37 6.46
C LEU A 99 0.66 19.68 7.00
N VAL A 100 1.43 20.39 7.83
CA VAL A 100 1.02 21.70 8.38
C VAL A 100 0.79 22.70 7.27
N TRP A 101 1.69 22.77 6.30
CA TRP A 101 1.53 23.64 5.14
C TRP A 101 0.32 23.28 4.28
N ALA A 102 0.13 21.99 4.00
CA ALA A 102 -0.94 21.51 3.13
C ALA A 102 -2.34 21.63 3.76
N THR A 103 -2.42 21.70 5.09
CA THR A 103 -3.67 21.82 5.84
C THR A 103 -3.97 23.24 6.34
N ARG A 104 -3.18 24.23 5.88
CA ARG A 104 -3.44 25.62 6.24
C ARG A 104 -4.89 26.03 5.91
N GLU A 105 -5.56 26.70 6.85
CA GLU A 105 -6.97 27.11 6.77
C GLU A 105 -7.97 25.97 6.54
N LYS A 106 -7.54 24.71 6.72
CA LYS A 106 -8.37 23.52 6.57
C LYS A 106 -8.21 22.60 7.78
N SER A 107 -9.16 21.71 7.95
CA SER A 107 -9.09 20.65 8.95
C SER A 107 -8.70 19.32 8.28
N LEU A 108 -7.75 18.61 8.86
CA LEU A 108 -7.38 17.27 8.46
C LEU A 108 -7.65 16.28 9.60
N ASN A 109 -8.45 15.28 9.37
CA ASN A 109 -8.61 14.19 10.33
C ASN A 109 -7.36 13.31 10.33
N LEU A 110 -6.46 13.54 11.29
CA LEU A 110 -5.19 12.80 11.41
C LEU A 110 -5.41 11.34 11.76
N THR A 111 -6.35 11.05 12.67
CA THR A 111 -6.70 9.66 13.03
C THR A 111 -7.24 8.90 11.82
N GLY A 112 -8.11 9.55 11.04
CA GLY A 112 -8.64 8.99 9.80
C GLY A 112 -7.56 8.78 8.73
N LEU A 113 -6.58 9.67 8.62
CA LEU A 113 -5.44 9.53 7.72
C LEU A 113 -4.57 8.33 8.11
N LEU A 114 -4.21 8.21 9.39
CA LEU A 114 -3.39 7.09 9.89
C LEU A 114 -4.11 5.74 9.75
N ARG A 115 -5.43 5.72 10.04
CA ARG A 115 -6.26 4.53 9.80
C ARG A 115 -6.25 4.12 8.33
N LEU A 116 -6.47 5.07 7.43
CA LEU A 116 -6.45 4.81 5.99
C LEU A 116 -5.06 4.34 5.52
N SER A 117 -3.99 4.91 6.08
CA SER A 117 -2.61 4.50 5.79
C SER A 117 -2.36 3.04 6.16
N ALA A 118 -2.82 2.61 7.34
CA ALA A 118 -2.72 1.23 7.79
C ALA A 118 -3.50 0.28 6.88
N VAL A 119 -4.73 0.67 6.48
CA VAL A 119 -5.59 -0.10 5.58
C VAL A 119 -5.00 -0.20 4.17
N GLN A 120 -4.48 0.89 3.61
CA GLN A 120 -3.82 0.91 2.30
C GLN A 120 -2.50 0.12 2.27
N ALA A 121 -1.83 0.00 3.41
CA ALA A 121 -0.60 -0.79 3.53
C ALA A 121 -0.86 -2.31 3.51
N LEU A 122 -2.05 -2.80 3.87
CA LEU A 122 -2.33 -4.24 3.99
C LEU A 122 -1.98 -5.06 2.75
N PRO A 123 -2.48 -4.72 1.53
CA PRO A 123 -2.15 -5.49 0.34
C PRO A 123 -0.67 -5.40 -0.01
N LEU A 124 0.00 -4.29 0.35
CA LEU A 124 1.44 -4.11 0.13
C LEU A 124 2.26 -5.00 1.07
N VAL A 125 1.88 -5.07 2.35
CA VAL A 125 2.52 -5.97 3.33
C VAL A 125 2.36 -7.43 2.91
N LEU A 126 1.15 -7.84 2.54
CA LEU A 126 0.89 -9.21 2.09
C LEU A 126 1.64 -9.53 0.79
N GLY A 127 1.68 -8.61 -0.16
CA GLY A 127 2.49 -8.75 -1.37
C GLY A 127 3.99 -8.88 -1.06
N ALA A 128 4.51 -8.06 -0.14
CA ALA A 128 5.89 -8.14 0.31
C ALA A 128 6.20 -9.46 1.04
N LEU A 129 5.33 -9.93 1.93
CA LEU A 129 5.49 -11.22 2.61
C LEU A 129 5.45 -12.40 1.63
N SER A 130 4.59 -12.33 0.62
CA SER A 130 4.54 -13.28 -0.49
C SER A 130 5.90 -13.33 -1.21
N GLY A 131 6.45 -12.19 -1.61
CA GLY A 131 7.75 -12.08 -2.25
C GLY A 131 8.89 -12.60 -1.36
N ILE A 132 8.93 -12.24 -0.08
CA ILE A 132 9.95 -12.71 0.87
C ILE A 132 10.01 -14.24 0.93
N LEU A 133 8.86 -14.92 0.99
CA LEU A 133 8.84 -16.38 1.08
C LEU A 133 9.42 -17.07 -0.15
N SER A 134 9.07 -16.61 -1.34
CA SER A 134 9.57 -17.22 -2.58
C SER A 134 11.03 -16.87 -2.83
N GLU A 135 11.43 -15.60 -2.64
CA GLU A 135 12.81 -15.19 -2.92
C GLU A 135 13.81 -15.71 -1.89
N ARG A 136 13.42 -15.89 -0.63
CA ARG A 136 14.25 -16.56 0.38
C ARG A 136 14.49 -18.05 0.05
N ALA A 137 13.68 -18.67 -0.81
CA ALA A 137 13.92 -20.01 -1.35
C ALA A 137 14.67 -20.00 -2.69
N GLY A 138 15.05 -18.83 -3.20
CA GLY A 138 15.76 -18.66 -4.46
C GLY A 138 14.86 -18.73 -5.69
N VAL A 139 13.58 -18.36 -5.57
CA VAL A 139 12.65 -18.22 -6.68
C VAL A 139 12.07 -16.81 -6.67
N VAL A 140 12.43 -16.00 -7.65
CA VAL A 140 11.89 -14.64 -7.82
C VAL A 140 10.45 -14.73 -8.31
N ASN A 141 9.53 -14.10 -7.60
CA ASN A 141 8.10 -14.15 -7.94
C ASN A 141 7.58 -12.76 -8.32
N ILE A 142 7.74 -12.38 -9.57
CA ILE A 142 7.15 -11.15 -10.12
C ILE A 142 5.66 -11.33 -10.44
N ALA A 143 5.15 -12.56 -10.43
CA ALA A 143 3.75 -12.87 -10.72
C ALA A 143 2.75 -12.38 -9.64
N ILE A 144 3.22 -11.83 -8.52
CA ILE A 144 2.38 -11.44 -7.37
C ILE A 144 1.20 -10.57 -7.78
N GLU A 145 1.38 -9.62 -8.70
CA GLU A 145 0.31 -8.76 -9.21
C GLU A 145 -0.81 -9.58 -9.87
N GLY A 146 -0.46 -10.51 -10.74
CA GLY A 146 -1.43 -11.39 -11.43
C GLY A 146 -2.08 -12.40 -10.47
N LEU A 147 -1.32 -12.90 -9.49
CA LEU A 147 -1.84 -13.79 -8.44
C LEU A 147 -2.91 -13.07 -7.61
N MET A 148 -2.65 -11.83 -7.21
CA MET A 148 -3.62 -10.99 -6.50
C MET A 148 -4.86 -10.72 -7.37
N LEU A 149 -4.67 -10.42 -8.66
CA LEU A 149 -5.76 -10.07 -9.57
C LEU A 149 -6.72 -11.26 -9.82
N ILE A 150 -6.18 -12.47 -10.03
CA ILE A 150 -6.98 -13.70 -10.13
C ILE A 150 -7.74 -13.96 -8.83
N ALA A 151 -7.08 -13.78 -7.68
CA ALA A 151 -7.70 -13.95 -6.39
C ALA A 151 -8.85 -12.95 -6.16
N CYS A 152 -8.70 -11.70 -6.60
CA CYS A 152 -9.77 -10.70 -6.58
C CYS A 152 -11.02 -11.18 -7.35
N LEU A 153 -10.84 -11.67 -8.58
CA LEU A 153 -11.95 -12.13 -9.40
C LEU A 153 -12.64 -13.35 -8.78
N VAL A 154 -11.85 -14.38 -8.45
CA VAL A 154 -12.38 -15.66 -7.97
C VAL A 154 -13.08 -15.50 -6.62
N SER A 155 -12.54 -14.66 -5.72
CA SER A 155 -13.15 -14.41 -4.42
C SER A 155 -14.56 -13.85 -4.52
N VAL A 156 -14.77 -12.87 -5.40
CA VAL A 156 -16.09 -12.26 -5.61
C VAL A 156 -17.05 -13.22 -6.30
N LEU A 157 -16.60 -13.91 -7.36
CA LEU A 157 -17.43 -14.86 -8.07
C LEU A 157 -17.96 -15.96 -7.15
N VAL A 158 -17.07 -16.60 -6.40
CA VAL A 158 -17.47 -17.69 -5.52
C VAL A 158 -18.29 -17.17 -4.32
N SER A 159 -17.95 -16.02 -3.76
CA SER A 159 -18.73 -15.43 -2.67
C SER A 159 -20.13 -15.01 -3.14
N SER A 160 -20.27 -14.44 -4.34
CA SER A 160 -21.56 -14.06 -4.91
C SER A 160 -22.44 -15.28 -5.25
N LEU A 161 -21.85 -16.38 -5.74
CA LEU A 161 -22.57 -17.61 -6.08
C LEU A 161 -23.02 -18.39 -4.84
N THR A 162 -22.18 -18.44 -3.80
CA THR A 162 -22.41 -19.27 -2.60
C THR A 162 -23.05 -18.51 -1.45
N GLY A 163 -23.05 -17.16 -1.51
CA GLY A 163 -23.44 -16.31 -0.39
C GLY A 163 -22.48 -16.36 0.80
N SER A 164 -21.35 -17.07 0.70
CA SER A 164 -20.41 -17.29 1.80
C SER A 164 -19.07 -16.59 1.53
N LEU A 165 -18.72 -15.66 2.43
CA LEU A 165 -17.41 -14.97 2.41
C LEU A 165 -16.22 -15.93 2.58
N TRP A 166 -16.38 -16.94 3.43
CA TRP A 166 -15.32 -17.90 3.71
C TRP A 166 -14.99 -18.79 2.52
N LEU A 167 -16.04 -19.23 1.78
CA LEU A 167 -15.83 -19.99 0.55
C LEU A 167 -15.18 -19.12 -0.54
N GLY A 168 -15.57 -17.85 -0.64
CA GLY A 168 -14.92 -16.90 -1.52
C GLY A 168 -13.44 -16.70 -1.20
N LEU A 169 -13.10 -16.55 0.09
CA LEU A 169 -11.72 -16.45 0.56
C LEU A 169 -10.93 -17.73 0.21
N LEU A 170 -11.48 -18.90 0.51
CA LEU A 170 -10.81 -20.17 0.28
C LEU A 170 -10.56 -20.41 -1.22
N ALA A 171 -11.54 -20.08 -2.06
CA ALA A 171 -11.39 -20.16 -3.51
C ALA A 171 -10.31 -19.20 -4.04
N ALA A 172 -10.20 -17.99 -3.50
CA ALA A 172 -9.14 -17.05 -3.84
C ALA A 172 -7.75 -17.60 -3.53
N LEU A 173 -7.58 -18.20 -2.33
CA LEU A 173 -6.32 -18.81 -1.92
C LEU A 173 -5.95 -19.97 -2.84
N ILE A 174 -6.90 -20.86 -3.15
CA ILE A 174 -6.69 -22.00 -4.06
C ILE A 174 -6.32 -21.52 -5.45
N ALA A 175 -7.05 -20.59 -6.04
CA ALA A 175 -6.82 -20.09 -7.40
C ALA A 175 -5.44 -19.43 -7.53
N SER A 176 -5.08 -18.58 -6.57
CA SER A 176 -3.76 -17.95 -6.52
C SER A 176 -2.64 -18.98 -6.26
N GLY A 177 -2.87 -19.95 -5.36
CA GLY A 177 -1.93 -21.03 -5.11
C GLY A 177 -1.68 -21.92 -6.31
N LEU A 178 -2.72 -22.28 -7.07
CA LEU A 178 -2.60 -23.05 -8.32
C LEU A 178 -1.79 -22.29 -9.38
N LEU A 179 -2.05 -21.00 -9.55
CA LEU A 179 -1.30 -20.18 -10.50
C LEU A 179 0.17 -19.99 -10.06
N ALA A 180 0.42 -19.87 -8.77
CA ALA A 180 1.78 -19.85 -8.21
C ALA A 180 2.48 -21.19 -8.41
N MET A 181 1.77 -22.30 -8.30
CA MET A 181 2.33 -23.63 -8.64
C MET A 181 2.68 -23.76 -10.11
N ALA A 182 1.87 -23.18 -11.01
CA ALA A 182 2.22 -23.11 -12.44
C ALA A 182 3.55 -22.34 -12.62
N HIS A 183 3.71 -21.17 -11.97
CA HIS A 183 4.98 -20.43 -11.95
C HIS A 183 6.13 -21.30 -11.41
N ALA A 184 5.92 -22.01 -10.31
CA ALA A 184 6.94 -22.90 -9.72
C ALA A 184 7.35 -24.01 -10.68
N VAL A 185 6.41 -24.63 -11.38
CA VAL A 185 6.70 -25.68 -12.38
C VAL A 185 7.53 -25.13 -13.53
N LEU A 186 7.19 -23.97 -14.07
CA LEU A 186 7.94 -23.32 -15.13
C LEU A 186 9.38 -22.99 -14.70
N CYS A 187 9.56 -22.45 -13.50
CA CYS A 187 10.86 -21.99 -13.02
C CYS A 187 11.74 -23.13 -12.46
N ILE A 188 11.15 -24.10 -11.77
CA ILE A 188 11.93 -25.16 -11.08
C ILE A 188 12.15 -26.37 -11.99
N LYS A 189 11.07 -26.90 -12.60
CA LYS A 189 11.16 -28.10 -13.45
C LYS A 189 11.69 -27.76 -14.84
N TYR A 190 11.12 -26.75 -15.51
CA TYR A 190 11.52 -26.38 -16.87
C TYR A 190 12.68 -25.37 -16.90
N LYS A 191 13.12 -24.87 -15.73
CA LYS A 191 14.26 -23.93 -15.59
C LYS A 191 14.13 -22.67 -16.49
N MET A 192 12.89 -22.23 -16.72
CA MET A 192 12.62 -21.00 -17.45
C MET A 192 13.07 -19.79 -16.63
N ASP A 193 13.33 -18.68 -17.32
CA ASP A 193 13.61 -17.42 -16.64
C ASP A 193 12.44 -17.00 -15.75
N GLN A 194 12.75 -16.71 -14.49
CA GLN A 194 11.73 -16.45 -13.45
C GLN A 194 11.01 -15.13 -13.68
N ILE A 195 11.73 -14.12 -14.21
CA ILE A 195 11.17 -12.79 -14.48
C ILE A 195 10.19 -12.90 -15.64
N ILE A 196 10.60 -13.58 -16.73
CA ILE A 196 9.75 -13.78 -17.91
C ILE A 196 8.51 -14.59 -17.54
N SER A 197 8.65 -15.70 -16.82
CA SER A 197 7.53 -16.50 -16.34
C SER A 197 6.55 -15.69 -15.50
N GLY A 198 7.05 -14.86 -14.57
CA GLY A 198 6.21 -13.99 -13.73
C GLY A 198 5.45 -12.94 -14.55
N MET A 199 6.12 -12.31 -15.53
CA MET A 199 5.48 -11.33 -16.40
C MET A 199 4.40 -11.95 -17.29
N VAL A 200 4.63 -13.13 -17.86
CA VAL A 200 3.63 -13.87 -18.66
C VAL A 200 2.39 -14.16 -17.81
N ILE A 201 2.57 -14.58 -16.56
CA ILE A 201 1.44 -14.84 -15.65
C ILE A 201 0.66 -13.56 -15.34
N ASN A 202 1.33 -12.41 -15.18
CA ASN A 202 0.65 -11.13 -14.97
C ASN A 202 -0.19 -10.74 -16.19
N ILE A 203 0.35 -10.89 -17.40
CA ILE A 203 -0.37 -10.60 -18.66
C ILE A 203 -1.56 -11.57 -18.81
N PHE A 204 -1.35 -12.87 -18.58
CA PHE A 204 -2.41 -13.87 -18.61
C PHE A 204 -3.53 -13.55 -17.61
N SER A 205 -3.17 -13.22 -16.37
CA SER A 205 -4.13 -12.85 -15.33
C SER A 205 -4.95 -11.61 -15.70
N THR A 206 -4.28 -10.60 -16.25
CA THR A 206 -4.94 -9.38 -16.73
C THR A 206 -5.90 -9.68 -17.89
N GLY A 207 -5.48 -10.50 -18.84
CA GLY A 207 -6.30 -10.89 -19.98
C GLY A 207 -7.54 -11.70 -19.56
N ILE A 208 -7.36 -12.75 -18.76
CA ILE A 208 -8.46 -13.63 -18.35
C ILE A 208 -9.45 -12.90 -17.42
N THR A 209 -8.96 -12.12 -16.46
CA THR A 209 -9.85 -11.37 -15.57
C THR A 209 -10.59 -10.26 -16.30
N GLY A 210 -9.93 -9.59 -17.26
CA GLY A 210 -10.57 -8.62 -18.14
C GLY A 210 -11.66 -9.24 -19.01
N PHE A 211 -11.37 -10.39 -19.64
CA PHE A 211 -12.35 -11.14 -20.45
C PHE A 211 -13.57 -11.56 -19.61
N VAL A 212 -13.34 -12.18 -18.45
CA VAL A 212 -14.43 -12.60 -17.56
C VAL A 212 -15.24 -11.40 -17.07
N SER A 213 -14.59 -10.30 -16.74
CA SER A 213 -15.27 -9.08 -16.30
C SER A 213 -16.21 -8.54 -17.38
N ILE A 214 -15.73 -8.37 -18.61
CA ILE A 214 -16.53 -7.81 -19.71
C ILE A 214 -17.64 -8.79 -20.15
N LYS A 215 -17.31 -10.07 -20.31
CA LYS A 215 -18.23 -11.05 -20.88
C LYS A 215 -19.30 -11.51 -19.89
N PHE A 216 -18.94 -11.66 -18.62
CA PHE A 216 -19.82 -12.25 -17.62
C PHE A 216 -20.29 -11.24 -16.56
N LEU A 217 -19.38 -10.48 -15.93
CA LEU A 217 -19.78 -9.63 -14.80
C LEU A 217 -20.62 -8.42 -15.22
N VAL A 218 -20.41 -7.91 -16.44
CA VAL A 218 -21.23 -6.82 -16.99
C VAL A 218 -22.65 -7.32 -17.31
N ASN A 219 -22.77 -8.53 -17.88
CA ASN A 219 -24.06 -9.11 -18.27
C ASN A 219 -24.83 -9.70 -17.08
N PHE A 220 -24.14 -10.11 -16.01
CA PHE A 220 -24.71 -10.70 -14.81
C PHE A 220 -24.22 -9.95 -13.56
N PRO A 221 -24.71 -8.75 -13.25
CA PRO A 221 -24.24 -7.92 -12.15
C PRO A 221 -24.32 -8.61 -10.77
N ASN A 222 -25.27 -9.55 -10.61
CA ASN A 222 -25.42 -10.32 -9.38
C ASN A 222 -24.20 -11.20 -9.05
N LEU A 223 -23.40 -11.58 -10.05
CA LEU A 223 -22.16 -12.34 -9.86
C LEU A 223 -21.00 -11.46 -9.36
N ASN A 224 -21.19 -10.16 -9.37
CA ASN A 224 -20.19 -9.18 -8.93
C ASN A 224 -20.62 -8.40 -7.69
N GLN A 225 -21.42 -8.99 -6.83
CA GLN A 225 -21.91 -8.40 -5.59
C GLN A 225 -21.66 -9.37 -4.46
N SER A 226 -20.59 -9.14 -3.71
CA SER A 226 -20.23 -9.90 -2.52
C SER A 226 -20.48 -9.05 -1.27
N PRO A 227 -20.98 -9.64 -0.18
CA PRO A 227 -20.93 -8.97 1.11
C PRO A 227 -19.47 -8.68 1.51
N LEU A 228 -19.28 -7.75 2.42
CA LEU A 228 -17.97 -7.41 2.98
C LEU A 228 -17.78 -8.11 4.33
N PHE A 229 -16.56 -8.51 4.64
CA PHE A 229 -16.23 -8.92 6.00
C PHE A 229 -16.43 -7.74 6.95
N PRO A 230 -17.19 -7.92 8.04
CA PRO A 230 -17.42 -6.87 9.04
C PRO A 230 -16.12 -6.48 9.74
N ASN A 231 -16.09 -5.25 10.25
CA ASN A 231 -15.02 -4.83 11.14
C ASN A 231 -15.21 -5.52 12.50
N ILE A 232 -14.11 -6.01 13.05
CA ILE A 232 -14.04 -6.60 14.39
C ILE A 232 -13.61 -5.52 15.36
N THR A 233 -14.49 -5.14 16.27
CA THR A 233 -14.20 -4.22 17.35
C THR A 233 -13.78 -4.99 18.59
N ILE A 234 -12.55 -4.77 19.08
CA ILE A 234 -12.07 -5.40 20.32
C ILE A 234 -12.57 -4.56 21.50
N PRO A 235 -13.50 -5.10 22.34
CA PRO A 235 -14.09 -4.32 23.44
C PRO A 235 -12.98 -3.84 24.41
N GLY A 236 -13.13 -2.61 24.90
CA GLY A 236 -12.14 -1.97 25.78
C GLY A 236 -11.00 -1.27 25.02
N LEU A 237 -10.30 -1.98 24.13
CA LEU A 237 -9.17 -1.41 23.37
C LEU A 237 -9.63 -0.50 22.23
N ALA A 238 -10.80 -0.75 21.65
CA ALA A 238 -11.36 0.09 20.59
C ALA A 238 -11.71 1.51 21.07
N ASN A 239 -11.91 1.70 22.39
CA ASN A 239 -12.24 2.99 23.00
C ASN A 239 -11.01 3.87 23.28
N ILE A 240 -9.80 3.35 23.12
CA ILE A 240 -8.57 4.14 23.27
C ILE A 240 -8.55 5.20 22.17
N PRO A 241 -8.49 6.50 22.53
CA PRO A 241 -8.43 7.56 21.54
C PRO A 241 -7.23 7.37 20.59
N ILE A 242 -7.42 7.70 19.32
CA ILE A 242 -6.45 7.59 18.23
C ILE A 242 -6.09 6.13 17.91
N LEU A 243 -5.55 5.35 18.87
CA LEU A 243 -5.07 3.98 18.66
C LEU A 243 -6.22 2.99 18.47
N GLY A 244 -7.35 3.18 19.14
CA GLY A 244 -8.52 2.31 19.04
C GLY A 244 -9.01 2.16 17.61
N PRO A 245 -9.38 3.24 16.94
CA PRO A 245 -9.87 3.20 15.56
C PRO A 245 -8.81 2.73 14.54
N ILE A 246 -7.52 2.92 14.82
CA ILE A 246 -6.43 2.54 13.90
C ILE A 246 -6.16 1.04 13.97
N PHE A 247 -6.13 0.43 15.17
CA PHE A 247 -5.66 -0.96 15.35
C PHE A 247 -6.74 -1.92 15.85
N PHE A 248 -7.74 -1.46 16.60
CA PHE A 248 -8.69 -2.31 17.32
C PHE A 248 -10.13 -2.27 16.78
N ASN A 249 -10.36 -1.56 15.67
CA ASN A 249 -11.61 -1.56 14.93
C ASN A 249 -11.33 -1.71 13.44
N GLN A 250 -10.85 -2.90 13.07
CA GLN A 250 -10.40 -3.21 11.71
C GLN A 250 -11.04 -4.49 11.18
N ASN A 251 -10.92 -4.70 9.87
CA ASN A 251 -11.36 -5.91 9.22
C ASN A 251 -10.50 -7.12 9.65
N ILE A 252 -11.04 -8.34 9.54
CA ILE A 252 -10.34 -9.59 9.86
C ILE A 252 -8.99 -9.72 9.14
N PHE A 253 -8.87 -9.20 7.93
CA PHE A 253 -7.63 -9.25 7.14
C PHE A 253 -6.48 -8.46 7.79
N PHE A 254 -6.81 -7.40 8.53
CA PHE A 254 -5.80 -6.62 9.27
C PHE A 254 -5.14 -7.49 10.34
N TYR A 255 -5.94 -8.16 11.17
CA TYR A 255 -5.44 -9.04 12.23
C TYR A 255 -4.71 -10.26 11.65
N LEU A 256 -5.24 -10.82 10.58
CA LEU A 256 -4.61 -11.95 9.89
C LEU A 256 -3.25 -11.56 9.30
N THR A 257 -3.12 -10.35 8.74
CA THR A 257 -1.84 -9.83 8.24
C THR A 257 -0.83 -9.65 9.37
N ALA A 258 -1.27 -9.11 10.51
CA ALA A 258 -0.40 -8.97 11.68
C ALA A 258 0.08 -10.33 12.22
N ILE A 259 -0.81 -11.31 12.29
CA ILE A 259 -0.46 -12.69 12.68
C ILE A 259 0.52 -13.30 11.67
N LEU A 260 0.24 -13.21 10.37
CA LEU A 260 1.11 -13.73 9.32
C LEU A 260 2.49 -13.10 9.34
N LEU A 261 2.60 -11.79 9.59
CA LEU A 261 3.87 -11.10 9.73
C LEU A 261 4.73 -11.74 10.82
N VAL A 262 4.16 -11.96 12.00
CA VAL A 262 4.85 -12.58 13.14
C VAL A 262 5.19 -14.03 12.84
N VAL A 263 4.24 -14.80 12.31
CA VAL A 263 4.41 -16.22 11.98
C VAL A 263 5.51 -16.41 10.92
N ILE A 264 5.50 -15.62 9.85
CA ILE A 264 6.50 -15.72 8.78
C ILE A 264 7.88 -15.30 9.29
N ASN A 265 7.95 -14.23 10.10
CA ASN A 265 9.22 -13.84 10.72
C ASN A 265 9.77 -14.94 11.61
N PHE A 266 8.93 -15.52 12.48
CA PHE A 266 9.32 -16.63 13.33
C PHE A 266 9.70 -17.88 12.50
N ALA A 267 8.88 -18.24 11.52
CA ALA A 267 9.14 -19.38 10.64
C ALA A 267 10.47 -19.26 9.90
N LEU A 268 10.77 -18.10 9.32
CA LEU A 268 12.00 -17.89 8.55
C LEU A 268 13.26 -17.80 9.40
N TYR A 269 13.19 -17.20 10.60
CA TYR A 269 14.40 -16.89 11.37
C TYR A 269 14.60 -17.76 12.61
N LYS A 270 13.55 -18.42 13.12
CA LYS A 270 13.61 -19.20 14.36
C LYS A 270 13.33 -20.69 14.19
N THR A 271 12.99 -21.18 12.97
CA THR A 271 12.68 -22.58 12.74
C THR A 271 13.69 -23.29 11.84
N ARG A 272 13.74 -24.66 11.94
CA ARG A 272 14.55 -25.50 11.05
C ARG A 272 14.09 -25.39 9.60
N TRP A 273 12.80 -25.18 9.35
CA TRP A 273 12.25 -25.00 8.03
C TRP A 273 12.79 -23.71 7.38
N GLY A 274 12.76 -22.59 8.11
CA GLY A 274 13.27 -21.32 7.61
C GLY A 274 14.77 -21.33 7.36
N LEU A 275 15.55 -22.02 8.21
CA LEU A 275 16.99 -22.19 7.98
C LEU A 275 17.24 -22.95 6.65
N ARG A 276 16.53 -24.07 6.44
CA ARG A 276 16.63 -24.86 5.19
C ARG A 276 16.21 -24.04 3.98
N THR A 277 15.13 -23.28 4.07
CA THR A 277 14.62 -22.43 3.00
C THR A 277 15.65 -21.37 2.59
N ARG A 278 16.26 -20.69 3.55
CA ARG A 278 17.33 -19.71 3.27
C ARG A 278 18.60 -20.35 2.70
N MET A 279 19.03 -21.51 3.21
CA MET A 279 20.13 -22.26 2.63
C MET A 279 19.88 -22.63 1.16
N VAL A 280 18.68 -23.09 0.84
CA VAL A 280 18.27 -23.42 -0.53
C VAL A 280 18.31 -22.19 -1.44
N GLY A 281 17.97 -21.01 -0.93
CA GLY A 281 18.05 -19.76 -1.68
C GLY A 281 19.48 -19.26 -1.90
N GLU A 282 20.31 -19.32 -0.87
CA GLU A 282 21.68 -18.80 -0.92
C GLU A 282 22.65 -19.75 -1.63
N GLN A 283 22.64 -21.04 -1.29
CA GLN A 283 23.57 -22.04 -1.82
C GLN A 283 22.86 -23.40 -2.06
N PRO A 284 22.09 -23.54 -3.16
CA PRO A 284 21.29 -24.75 -3.41
C PRO A 284 22.15 -26.02 -3.53
N ARG A 285 23.36 -25.93 -4.10
CA ARG A 285 24.27 -27.08 -4.20
C ARG A 285 24.73 -27.57 -2.82
N ALA A 286 25.08 -26.66 -1.92
CA ALA A 286 25.48 -27.01 -0.56
C ALA A 286 24.29 -27.57 0.24
N ALA A 287 23.07 -27.07 0.03
CA ALA A 287 21.87 -27.62 0.65
C ALA A 287 21.61 -29.07 0.21
N ASP A 288 21.80 -29.36 -1.08
CA ASP A 288 21.62 -30.71 -1.65
C ASP A 288 22.62 -31.72 -1.07
N THR A 289 23.91 -31.36 -0.94
CA THR A 289 24.93 -32.22 -0.32
C THR A 289 24.63 -32.54 1.15
N LEU A 290 23.86 -31.70 1.84
CA LEU A 290 23.38 -31.94 3.20
C LEU A 290 22.05 -32.72 3.25
N GLY A 291 21.58 -33.25 2.10
CA GLY A 291 20.36 -34.05 2.01
C GLY A 291 19.06 -33.24 2.07
N ILE A 292 19.11 -31.92 1.86
CA ILE A 292 17.92 -31.09 1.79
C ILE A 292 17.34 -31.18 0.37
N LYS A 293 16.08 -31.60 0.24
CA LYS A 293 15.38 -31.67 -1.05
C LYS A 293 15.08 -30.25 -1.57
N VAL A 294 16.00 -29.69 -2.36
CA VAL A 294 15.99 -28.32 -2.87
C VAL A 294 14.69 -27.99 -3.60
N GLU A 295 14.32 -28.83 -4.59
CA GLU A 295 13.10 -28.60 -5.38
C GLU A 295 11.83 -28.56 -4.53
N ARG A 296 11.66 -29.55 -3.63
CA ARG A 296 10.50 -29.60 -2.73
C ARG A 296 10.39 -28.36 -1.87
N THR A 297 11.52 -27.87 -1.34
CA THR A 297 11.55 -26.65 -0.52
C THR A 297 11.13 -25.43 -1.32
N ARG A 298 11.59 -25.31 -2.58
CA ARG A 298 11.19 -24.24 -3.50
C ARG A 298 9.69 -24.30 -3.83
N TYR A 299 9.16 -25.48 -4.18
CA TYR A 299 7.72 -25.65 -4.47
C TYR A 299 6.86 -25.22 -3.29
N ILE A 300 7.21 -25.64 -2.07
CA ILE A 300 6.46 -25.25 -0.86
C ILE A 300 6.51 -23.74 -0.63
N ALA A 301 7.68 -23.12 -0.78
CA ALA A 301 7.86 -21.70 -0.57
C ALA A 301 7.04 -20.86 -1.60
N VAL A 302 7.05 -21.25 -2.89
CA VAL A 302 6.27 -20.58 -3.93
C VAL A 302 4.77 -20.80 -3.74
N LEU A 303 4.33 -22.00 -3.33
CA LEU A 303 2.93 -22.24 -3.00
C LEU A 303 2.46 -21.34 -1.86
N LEU A 304 3.22 -21.27 -0.75
CA LEU A 304 2.89 -20.39 0.37
C LEU A 304 2.88 -18.91 -0.04
N SER A 305 3.82 -18.50 -0.88
CA SER A 305 3.84 -17.17 -1.50
C SER A 305 2.54 -16.91 -2.26
N GLY A 306 2.09 -17.85 -3.10
CA GLY A 306 0.83 -17.74 -3.83
C GLY A 306 -0.40 -17.63 -2.93
N LEU A 307 -0.46 -18.41 -1.85
CA LEU A 307 -1.57 -18.32 -0.89
C LEU A 307 -1.63 -16.92 -0.23
N ILE A 308 -0.49 -16.33 0.12
CA ILE A 308 -0.45 -15.00 0.72
C ILE A 308 -0.82 -13.92 -0.31
N ALA A 309 -0.36 -14.03 -1.57
CA ALA A 309 -0.81 -13.15 -2.65
C ALA A 309 -2.32 -13.28 -2.87
N GLY A 310 -2.86 -14.50 -2.78
CA GLY A 310 -4.31 -14.75 -2.81
C GLY A 310 -5.07 -14.05 -1.70
N LEU A 311 -4.52 -14.06 -0.48
CA LEU A 311 -5.09 -13.33 0.65
C LEU A 311 -5.11 -11.81 0.41
N ALA A 312 -4.05 -11.26 -0.19
CA ALA A 312 -3.97 -9.86 -0.54
C ALA A 312 -5.03 -9.48 -1.60
N GLY A 313 -5.26 -10.33 -2.60
CA GLY A 313 -6.32 -10.14 -3.58
C GLY A 313 -7.72 -10.23 -2.96
N ALA A 314 -7.98 -11.26 -2.15
CA ALA A 314 -9.25 -11.39 -1.43
C ALA A 314 -9.55 -10.20 -0.52
N TYR A 315 -8.53 -9.61 0.11
CA TYR A 315 -8.70 -8.38 0.88
C TYR A 315 -9.21 -7.21 0.03
N LEU A 316 -8.67 -7.00 -1.16
CA LEU A 316 -9.09 -5.90 -2.03
C LEU A 316 -10.58 -5.98 -2.40
N THR A 317 -11.12 -7.18 -2.50
CA THR A 317 -12.52 -7.43 -2.83
C THR A 317 -13.38 -7.63 -1.59
N LEU A 318 -13.23 -8.74 -0.88
CA LEU A 318 -14.07 -9.12 0.25
C LEU A 318 -13.84 -8.27 1.50
N GLY A 319 -12.65 -7.64 1.61
CA GLY A 319 -12.31 -6.77 2.72
C GLY A 319 -12.58 -5.29 2.49
N ALA A 320 -12.56 -4.82 1.23
CA ALA A 320 -12.57 -3.39 0.95
C ALA A 320 -13.74 -2.91 0.09
N VAL A 321 -14.10 -3.62 -1.01
CA VAL A 321 -14.99 -3.07 -2.06
C VAL A 321 -16.30 -3.85 -2.24
N GLY A 322 -16.31 -5.16 -2.01
CA GLY A 322 -17.46 -6.04 -2.22
C GLY A 322 -17.73 -6.39 -3.70
N ARG A 323 -16.88 -5.95 -4.62
CA ARG A 323 -17.01 -6.23 -6.06
C ARG A 323 -15.64 -6.27 -6.73
N PHE A 324 -15.57 -6.94 -7.87
CA PHE A 324 -14.41 -6.93 -8.75
C PHE A 324 -14.48 -5.75 -9.72
N ASN A 325 -13.41 -4.99 -9.79
CA ASN A 325 -13.19 -3.96 -10.81
C ASN A 325 -11.98 -4.37 -11.65
N ARG A 326 -12.04 -4.09 -12.96
CA ARG A 326 -10.92 -4.38 -13.85
C ARG A 326 -9.65 -3.69 -13.38
N LEU A 327 -8.53 -4.42 -13.34
CA LEU A 327 -7.21 -3.92 -12.90
C LEU A 327 -7.19 -3.35 -11.45
N MET A 328 -8.07 -3.81 -10.57
CA MET A 328 -8.22 -3.23 -9.22
C MET A 328 -7.00 -3.39 -8.32
N THR A 329 -6.06 -4.26 -8.67
CA THR A 329 -4.77 -4.38 -7.96
C THR A 329 -3.89 -3.15 -8.17
N ALA A 330 -4.03 -2.47 -9.32
CA ALA A 330 -3.41 -1.18 -9.64
C ALA A 330 -1.92 -1.11 -9.28
N GLY A 331 -1.15 -2.18 -9.57
CA GLY A 331 0.28 -2.24 -9.31
C GLY A 331 0.67 -2.52 -7.85
N ARG A 332 -0.29 -2.78 -6.96
CA ARG A 332 0.00 -3.02 -5.53
C ARG A 332 0.90 -4.23 -5.30
N GLY A 333 0.86 -5.26 -6.15
CA GLY A 333 1.78 -6.39 -6.10
C GLY A 333 3.22 -5.96 -6.39
N PHE A 334 3.43 -5.10 -7.39
CA PHE A 334 4.77 -4.56 -7.70
C PHE A 334 5.27 -3.61 -6.61
N ILE A 335 4.40 -2.77 -6.03
CA ILE A 335 4.76 -1.94 -4.88
C ILE A 335 5.11 -2.82 -3.67
N GLY A 336 4.42 -3.95 -3.49
CA GLY A 336 4.75 -4.95 -2.47
C GLY A 336 6.16 -5.53 -2.66
N LEU A 337 6.56 -5.86 -3.91
CA LEU A 337 7.94 -6.25 -4.22
C LEU A 337 8.95 -5.15 -3.90
N ALA A 338 8.65 -3.90 -4.26
CA ALA A 338 9.49 -2.78 -3.88
C ALA A 338 9.61 -2.66 -2.34
N ALA A 339 8.50 -2.78 -1.60
CA ALA A 339 8.51 -2.76 -0.14
C ALA A 339 9.35 -3.90 0.47
N MET A 340 9.34 -5.09 -0.13
CA MET A 340 10.21 -6.20 0.25
C MET A 340 11.69 -5.84 0.10
N ILE A 341 12.08 -5.25 -1.03
CA ILE A 341 13.47 -4.85 -1.32
C ILE A 341 13.91 -3.75 -0.35
N PHE A 342 13.09 -2.71 -0.16
CA PHE A 342 13.35 -1.65 0.83
C PHE A 342 13.44 -2.18 2.25
N GLY A 343 12.65 -3.20 2.57
CA GLY A 343 12.70 -3.91 3.86
C GLY A 343 13.87 -4.90 4.00
N ASN A 344 14.75 -5.00 3.00
CA ASN A 344 15.90 -5.92 2.97
C ASN A 344 15.51 -7.38 3.21
N TRP A 345 14.41 -7.83 2.57
CA TRP A 345 13.84 -9.18 2.73
C TRP A 345 13.55 -9.57 4.19
N ASN A 346 13.35 -8.59 5.06
CA ASN A 346 12.94 -8.79 6.44
C ASN A 346 11.45 -8.45 6.57
N PRO A 347 10.60 -9.32 7.16
CA PRO A 347 9.17 -9.07 7.31
C PRO A 347 8.84 -7.75 8.01
N PHE A 348 9.52 -7.41 9.11
CA PHE A 348 9.31 -6.13 9.80
C PHE A 348 9.83 -4.93 9.02
N GLY A 349 10.94 -5.09 8.29
CA GLY A 349 11.43 -4.06 7.38
C GLY A 349 10.44 -3.78 6.25
N ALA A 350 9.87 -4.84 5.67
CA ALA A 350 8.84 -4.75 4.64
C ALA A 350 7.54 -4.11 5.16
N LEU A 351 7.14 -4.38 6.41
CA LEU A 351 6.04 -3.68 7.06
C LEU A 351 6.29 -2.18 7.11
N GLY A 352 7.49 -1.75 7.58
CA GLY A 352 7.85 -0.34 7.63
C GLY A 352 7.79 0.35 6.27
N ALA A 353 8.35 -0.28 5.22
CA ALA A 353 8.29 0.21 3.86
C ALA A 353 6.85 0.29 3.33
N SER A 354 6.04 -0.76 3.57
CA SER A 354 4.63 -0.79 3.15
C SER A 354 3.79 0.28 3.85
N LEU A 355 4.06 0.59 5.11
CA LEU A 355 3.39 1.67 5.83
C LEU A 355 3.73 3.05 5.24
N ILE A 356 4.97 3.28 4.81
CA ILE A 356 5.37 4.52 4.13
C ILE A 356 4.61 4.65 2.80
N PHE A 357 4.58 3.59 1.98
CA PHE A 357 3.82 3.61 0.72
C PHE A 357 2.31 3.76 0.96
N GLY A 358 1.74 3.06 1.95
CA GLY A 358 0.34 3.19 2.33
C GLY A 358 0.00 4.60 2.83
N PHE A 359 0.91 5.23 3.57
CA PHE A 359 0.76 6.63 4.00
C PHE A 359 0.75 7.59 2.81
N THR A 360 1.67 7.41 1.84
CA THR A 360 1.70 8.23 0.62
C THR A 360 0.42 8.08 -0.19
N SER A 361 -0.10 6.85 -0.37
CA SER A 361 -1.37 6.61 -1.07
C SER A 361 -2.57 7.20 -0.33
N SER A 362 -2.56 7.20 1.00
CA SER A 362 -3.65 7.81 1.77
C SER A 362 -3.59 9.34 1.77
N LEU A 363 -2.40 9.92 1.72
CA LEU A 363 -2.22 11.35 1.47
C LEU A 363 -2.81 11.75 0.11
N GLU A 364 -2.43 11.07 -0.96
CA GLU A 364 -2.98 11.30 -2.29
C GLU A 364 -4.51 11.31 -2.25
N SER A 365 -5.14 10.26 -1.69
CA SER A 365 -6.59 10.15 -1.59
C SER A 365 -7.24 11.31 -0.81
N LYS A 366 -6.59 11.79 0.26
CA LYS A 366 -7.10 12.91 1.08
C LYS A 366 -6.88 14.25 0.41
N PHE A 367 -5.73 14.47 -0.23
CA PHE A 367 -5.42 15.74 -0.88
C PHE A 367 -6.20 15.93 -2.17
N VAL A 368 -6.41 14.91 -2.98
CA VAL A 368 -7.29 14.99 -4.16
C VAL A 368 -8.67 15.50 -3.75
N ILE A 369 -9.26 14.99 -2.66
CA ILE A 369 -10.56 15.46 -2.15
C ILE A 369 -10.47 16.90 -1.63
N ALA A 370 -9.40 17.29 -0.95
CA ALA A 370 -9.24 18.61 -0.34
C ALA A 370 -8.95 19.73 -1.35
N PHE A 371 -8.31 19.41 -2.48
CA PHE A 371 -7.99 20.35 -3.55
C PHE A 371 -9.01 20.36 -4.69
N THR A 372 -10.03 19.48 -4.66
CA THR A 372 -11.18 19.61 -5.54
C THR A 372 -11.93 20.90 -5.16
N ILE A 373 -12.02 21.84 -6.10
CA ILE A 373 -12.58 23.18 -5.91
C ILE A 373 -13.96 23.05 -5.23
N PRO A 374 -14.23 23.77 -4.13
CA PRO A 374 -15.54 23.71 -3.49
C PRO A 374 -16.62 24.19 -4.47
N ILE A 375 -17.65 23.36 -4.68
CA ILE A 375 -18.76 23.59 -5.62
C ILE A 375 -19.43 24.96 -5.39
N SER A 376 -19.37 25.47 -4.15
CA SER A 376 -19.91 26.77 -3.77
C SER A 376 -19.18 28.00 -4.36
N SER A 377 -17.98 27.82 -4.89
CA SER A 377 -17.19 28.90 -5.50
C SER A 377 -17.16 28.85 -7.04
N MET A 378 -17.90 27.91 -7.65
CA MET A 378 -17.98 27.84 -9.12
C MET A 378 -19.04 28.80 -9.65
N PRO A 379 -18.75 29.56 -10.72
CA PRO A 379 -19.77 30.33 -11.40
C PRO A 379 -20.88 29.40 -11.90
N THR A 380 -22.13 29.86 -11.82
CA THR A 380 -23.37 29.11 -12.12
C THR A 380 -23.42 28.42 -13.50
N ASN A 381 -22.41 28.56 -14.31
CA ASN A 381 -22.31 27.97 -15.67
C ASN A 381 -21.48 26.67 -15.71
N PHE A 382 -21.05 26.12 -14.57
CA PHE A 382 -20.35 24.84 -14.50
C PHE A 382 -21.27 23.71 -14.07
N ILE A 383 -21.50 22.74 -14.93
CA ILE A 383 -22.20 21.49 -14.60
C ILE A 383 -21.15 20.43 -14.30
N LEU A 384 -21.09 19.97 -13.05
CA LEU A 384 -20.34 18.79 -12.63
C LEU A 384 -21.23 17.56 -12.85
N THR A 385 -20.92 16.74 -13.85
CA THR A 385 -21.47 15.39 -13.93
C THR A 385 -20.49 14.44 -13.24
N THR A 386 -20.81 14.06 -12.01
CA THR A 386 -20.18 12.92 -11.36
C THR A 386 -20.85 11.66 -11.92
N ASN A 387 -20.08 10.85 -12.62
CA ASN A 387 -20.55 9.51 -12.98
C ASN A 387 -20.46 8.66 -11.72
N ASP A 388 -21.56 8.46 -11.00
CA ASP A 388 -21.69 7.81 -9.68
C ASP A 388 -21.28 6.33 -9.63
N ASN A 389 -20.67 5.80 -10.69
CA ASN A 389 -20.30 4.39 -10.81
C ASN A 389 -18.81 4.07 -10.57
N THR A 390 -18.00 5.02 -10.07
CA THR A 390 -16.58 4.77 -9.80
C THR A 390 -16.19 5.20 -8.38
N PHE A 391 -16.78 4.55 -7.39
CA PHE A 391 -16.23 4.60 -6.05
C PHE A 391 -15.07 3.61 -5.94
N LEU A 392 -13.87 4.12 -5.62
CA LEU A 392 -12.63 3.37 -5.34
C LEU A 392 -11.89 2.74 -6.54
N GLY A 393 -11.70 3.48 -7.58
CA GLY A 393 -10.64 3.22 -8.56
C GLY A 393 -9.80 4.47 -8.73
N THR A 394 -8.51 4.32 -8.75
CA THR A 394 -7.46 5.34 -8.81
C THR A 394 -7.46 6.17 -10.09
N HIS A 395 -8.53 6.80 -10.46
CA HIS A 395 -8.63 7.89 -11.44
C HIS A 395 -10.07 8.42 -11.42
N SER A 396 -10.35 9.32 -10.47
CA SER A 396 -11.49 10.22 -10.62
C SER A 396 -11.12 11.24 -11.68
N THR A 397 -11.43 10.98 -12.92
CA THR A 397 -11.35 12.00 -13.96
C THR A 397 -12.49 12.98 -13.72
N VAL A 398 -12.18 14.10 -13.08
CA VAL A 398 -13.11 15.24 -13.02
C VAL A 398 -13.06 15.89 -14.40
N THR A 399 -14.04 15.58 -15.23
CA THR A 399 -14.18 16.24 -16.54
C THR A 399 -14.95 17.55 -16.32
N ILE A 400 -14.26 18.66 -16.32
CA ILE A 400 -14.86 20.00 -16.28
C ILE A 400 -15.29 20.32 -17.71
N LEU A 401 -16.59 20.24 -17.99
CA LEU A 401 -17.16 20.61 -19.28
C LEU A 401 -17.70 22.03 -19.24
N SER A 402 -16.94 23.01 -19.80
CA SER A 402 -17.51 24.28 -20.22
C SER A 402 -18.20 24.08 -21.58
N PRO A 403 -19.35 24.74 -21.88
CA PRO A 403 -20.02 24.60 -23.17
C PRO A 403 -19.15 24.94 -24.39
N LYS A 404 -18.08 25.72 -24.20
CA LYS A 404 -17.10 26.05 -25.26
C LYS A 404 -16.00 25.00 -25.41
N PHE A 405 -15.75 24.15 -24.40
CA PHE A 405 -14.72 23.10 -24.44
C PHE A 405 -15.26 21.73 -24.88
N ALA A 406 -16.56 21.50 -24.75
CA ALA A 406 -17.21 20.23 -25.13
C ALA A 406 -17.08 19.92 -26.62
N ILE A 407 -16.94 20.91 -27.47
CA ILE A 407 -16.82 20.76 -28.94
C ILE A 407 -15.44 20.24 -29.34
N ASN A 408 -14.37 20.56 -28.58
CA ASN A 408 -13.00 20.15 -28.93
C ASN A 408 -12.59 18.77 -28.40
N LEU A 409 -13.26 18.25 -27.37
CA LEU A 409 -12.93 16.93 -26.81
C LEU A 409 -13.60 15.76 -27.59
N ARG A 410 -14.66 16.02 -28.31
CA ARG A 410 -15.25 15.02 -29.25
C ARG A 410 -14.40 14.75 -30.49
N ALA A 411 -13.56 15.70 -30.88
CA ALA A 411 -12.65 15.54 -32.02
C ALA A 411 -11.40 14.72 -31.71
N CYS A 412 -11.00 14.64 -30.41
CA CYS A 412 -9.80 13.90 -30.00
C CYS A 412 -10.07 12.43 -29.61
N GLY A 413 -11.33 12.04 -29.45
CA GLY A 413 -11.74 10.69 -29.03
C GLY A 413 -11.99 9.68 -30.17
N GLN A 414 -11.85 10.08 -31.44
CA GLN A 414 -12.12 9.21 -32.60
C GLN A 414 -10.89 8.72 -33.38
N SER A 415 -9.69 8.95 -32.92
CA SER A 415 -8.46 8.53 -33.63
C SER A 415 -7.62 7.47 -32.90
N PHE A 416 -8.18 6.70 -31.96
CA PHE A 416 -7.56 5.46 -31.46
C PHE A 416 -8.61 4.40 -31.20
N LEU A 417 -8.97 3.70 -32.25
CA LEU A 417 -9.41 2.31 -32.29
C LEU A 417 -8.42 1.53 -33.15
#